data_0c63f05bbde251e664387354795b18ef
#
_entry.id   0c63f05bbde251e664387354795b18ef
#
_cell.length_a   1.000
_cell.length_b   1.000
_cell.length_c   1.000
_cell.angle_alpha   90.00
_cell.angle_beta   90.00
_cell.angle_gamma   90.00
#
_symmetry.space_group_name_H-M   'P 1'
#
loop_
_entity.id
_entity.type
_entity.pdbx_description
1 polymer ?
#
loop_
_entity_poly.entity_id
_entity_poly.type
_entity_poly.pdbx_seq_one_letter_code
_entity_poly.pdbx_strand_id
1 'polypeptide(L)'
;MHALRFRDFLARERFAVIVGTVHWLTSFVTERFIFEVAPTADLLNYILCKAILFAALFGFWRLIWKGLLAPDRRTNPERAYLSYALPYLFALVLWMLLVRPYELVADELSLYERALRLDSFAYWFNYLSGFYWITCLMVLPHYLGPVLIKLLLQALIAGYCVARQVRRSGRRGLLMYLLFLLPFTMDMAVSAHRLPTYGIAYLFLIAKLYYDWLDHKALTRTTLILLSALIGVLAFWRSEGIYLVPLGAILLLVAYRLKPCKALWKQAALYALTLLVVFLPQCKAYAESEASLSLRTKPLCGYLLCNMFRNGLTPEDIAEERADIEAYLKLDTIYDYIERYGDENYYQAYVMEGVEDADYAAQERFCAAVKRVVLKHPMIYLRAQWNTWRYLHRQYPLSGARAVFHLTYWLCIPCALVLAACVYALLRRRWLVFWITGGGIANWLLVYLLMPAAYAKYFYVDYLMGYFFLLAWVLKCRKS
;
A
#
# COMPACT_ATOMS: atom_id res chain seq x y z
N MET A 1 -5.15 48.48 0.03
CA MET A 1 -5.42 47.57 -1.07
C MET A 1 -4.60 46.28 -1.01
N HIS A 2 -3.29 46.31 -0.71
CA HIS A 2 -2.44 45.12 -0.58
C HIS A 2 -2.79 44.19 0.59
N ALA A 3 -3.12 44.73 1.77
CA ALA A 3 -3.48 43.97 2.96
C ALA A 3 -4.79 43.16 2.79
N LEU A 4 -5.78 43.72 2.08
CA LEU A 4 -7.01 43.01 1.74
C LEU A 4 -6.76 41.84 0.80
N ARG A 5 -5.91 42.01 -0.22
CA ARG A 5 -5.52 40.93 -1.14
C ARG A 5 -4.76 39.81 -0.43
N PHE A 6 -3.90 40.14 0.52
CA PHE A 6 -3.14 39.18 1.30
C PHE A 6 -4.07 38.34 2.24
N ARG A 7 -4.99 39.00 2.91
CA ARG A 7 -6.01 38.33 3.76
C ARG A 7 -6.88 37.39 2.97
N ASP A 8 -7.33 37.80 1.79
CA ASP A 8 -8.10 36.95 0.88
C ASP A 8 -7.28 35.76 0.36
N PHE A 9 -5.99 35.96 0.09
CA PHE A 9 -5.08 34.90 -0.27
C PHE A 9 -4.94 33.88 0.88
N LEU A 10 -4.64 34.31 2.09
CA LEU A 10 -4.54 33.43 3.26
C LEU A 10 -5.83 32.69 3.54
N ALA A 11 -6.99 33.31 3.37
CA ALA A 11 -8.28 32.66 3.53
C ALA A 11 -8.51 31.54 2.48
N ARG A 12 -8.07 31.77 1.23
CA ARG A 12 -8.21 30.78 0.14
C ARG A 12 -7.24 29.62 0.21
N GLU A 13 -6.04 29.85 0.70
CA GLU A 13 -4.95 28.87 0.76
C GLU A 13 -4.71 28.34 2.20
N ARG A 14 -5.67 28.58 3.10
CA ARG A 14 -5.57 28.32 4.53
C ARG A 14 -5.06 26.92 4.86
N PHE A 15 -5.58 25.89 4.18
CA PHE A 15 -5.14 24.52 4.37
C PHE A 15 -3.65 24.35 4.05
N ALA A 16 -3.23 24.80 2.87
CA ALA A 16 -1.83 24.67 2.44
C ALA A 16 -0.88 25.48 3.34
N VAL A 17 -1.31 26.66 3.80
CA VAL A 17 -0.53 27.48 4.73
C VAL A 17 -0.37 26.76 6.07
N ILE A 18 -1.45 26.29 6.69
CA ILE A 18 -1.39 25.63 8.00
C ILE A 18 -0.57 24.34 7.93
N VAL A 19 -0.95 23.43 7.02
CA VAL A 19 -0.29 22.10 6.95
C VAL A 19 1.14 22.24 6.44
N GLY A 20 1.39 23.11 5.46
CA GLY A 20 2.73 23.39 4.97
C GLY A 20 3.63 23.99 6.04
N THR A 21 3.12 24.93 6.86
CA THR A 21 3.88 25.51 7.98
C THR A 21 4.18 24.49 9.06
N VAL A 22 3.18 23.67 9.45
CA VAL A 22 3.40 22.61 10.44
C VAL A 22 4.47 21.63 9.94
N HIS A 23 4.37 21.16 8.69
CA HIS A 23 5.35 20.26 8.10
C HIS A 23 6.75 20.90 8.03
N TRP A 24 6.82 22.19 7.67
CA TRP A 24 8.07 22.94 7.64
C TRP A 24 8.69 23.08 9.04
N LEU A 25 7.88 23.37 10.08
CA LEU A 25 8.35 23.44 11.46
C LEU A 25 8.92 22.12 11.96
N THR A 26 8.36 20.97 11.56
CA THR A 26 8.92 19.66 11.93
C THR A 26 10.34 19.46 11.38
N SER A 27 10.70 20.06 10.24
CA SER A 27 12.05 19.97 9.68
C SER A 27 13.15 20.54 10.58
N PHE A 28 12.83 21.48 11.46
CA PHE A 28 13.81 22.04 12.43
C PHE A 28 14.08 21.08 13.59
N VAL A 29 13.10 20.24 13.93
CA VAL A 29 13.25 19.23 14.98
C VAL A 29 14.07 18.07 14.44
N THR A 30 13.73 17.59 13.23
CA THR A 30 14.33 16.39 12.63
C THR A 30 15.80 16.56 12.29
N GLU A 31 16.23 17.75 11.87
CA GLU A 31 17.63 18.03 11.55
C GLU A 31 18.58 17.73 12.70
N ARG A 32 18.18 18.04 13.92
CA ARG A 32 19.03 17.83 15.11
C ARG A 32 19.17 16.36 15.52
N PHE A 33 18.25 15.52 15.08
CA PHE A 33 18.18 14.11 15.49
C PHE A 33 18.63 13.13 14.42
N ILE A 34 18.52 13.50 13.14
CA ILE A 34 18.85 12.63 12.01
C ILE A 34 20.13 13.06 11.32
N PHE A 35 20.37 14.36 11.24
CA PHE A 35 21.53 14.91 10.55
C PHE A 35 22.50 15.51 11.56
N GLU A 36 23.77 15.08 11.51
CA GLU A 36 24.85 15.84 12.11
C GLU A 36 25.00 17.12 11.30
N VAL A 37 24.35 18.20 11.75
CA VAL A 37 24.49 19.50 11.15
C VAL A 37 25.89 20.00 11.47
N ALA A 38 26.75 20.12 10.48
CA ALA A 38 28.06 20.70 10.65
C ALA A 38 27.93 22.12 11.22
N PRO A 39 28.62 22.46 12.33
CA PRO A 39 28.44 23.76 13.01
C PRO A 39 28.86 24.96 12.16
N THR A 40 29.47 24.76 11.01
CA THR A 40 29.97 25.76 10.07
C THR A 40 29.07 25.96 8.84
N ALA A 41 27.84 25.46 8.86
CA ALA A 41 26.92 25.73 7.77
C ALA A 41 26.74 27.26 7.63
N ASP A 42 27.00 27.75 6.44
CA ASP A 42 26.78 29.16 6.10
C ASP A 42 25.30 29.52 6.41
N LEU A 43 25.10 30.43 7.35
CA LEU A 43 23.78 30.82 7.82
C LEU A 43 22.86 31.27 6.67
N LEU A 44 23.44 31.91 5.65
CA LEU A 44 22.70 32.35 4.48
C LEU A 44 22.17 31.17 3.68
N ASN A 45 23.03 30.16 3.40
CA ASN A 45 22.62 28.94 2.72
C ASN A 45 21.55 28.16 3.50
N TYR A 46 21.69 28.09 4.82
CA TYR A 46 20.68 27.45 5.67
C TYR A 46 19.32 28.17 5.57
N ILE A 47 19.28 29.50 5.67
CA ILE A 47 18.05 30.29 5.54
C ILE A 47 17.42 30.09 4.14
N LEU A 48 18.23 30.12 3.08
CA LEU A 48 17.77 29.92 1.70
C LEU A 48 17.20 28.52 1.52
N CYS A 49 17.87 27.49 1.99
CA CYS A 49 17.36 26.10 1.94
C CYS A 49 16.03 25.94 2.68
N LYS A 50 15.89 26.55 3.87
CA LYS A 50 14.63 26.55 4.62
C LYS A 50 13.52 27.31 3.92
N ALA A 51 13.81 28.43 3.28
CA ALA A 51 12.83 29.19 2.50
C ALA A 51 12.35 28.38 1.26
N ILE A 52 13.29 27.73 0.55
CA ILE A 52 12.97 26.85 -0.59
C ILE A 52 12.11 25.68 -0.13
N LEU A 53 12.48 25.02 0.98
CA LEU A 53 11.71 23.93 1.56
C LEU A 53 10.28 24.36 1.92
N PHE A 54 10.12 25.54 2.55
CA PHE A 54 8.80 26.09 2.85
C PHE A 54 7.96 26.29 1.59
N ALA A 55 8.54 26.90 0.56
CA ALA A 55 7.85 27.12 -0.71
C ALA A 55 7.44 25.79 -1.40
N ALA A 56 8.32 24.78 -1.36
CA ALA A 56 8.07 23.45 -1.90
C ALA A 56 6.93 22.74 -1.13
N LEU A 57 6.98 22.75 0.19
CA LEU A 57 5.94 22.15 1.04
C LEU A 57 4.60 22.85 0.90
N PHE A 58 4.60 24.18 0.86
CA PHE A 58 3.39 24.96 0.58
C PHE A 58 2.80 24.60 -0.79
N GLY A 59 3.63 24.58 -1.83
CA GLY A 59 3.23 24.20 -3.18
C GLY A 59 2.67 22.78 -3.23
N PHE A 60 3.33 21.82 -2.59
CA PHE A 60 2.90 20.43 -2.48
C PHE A 60 1.52 20.30 -1.82
N TRP A 61 1.32 20.89 -0.63
CA TRP A 61 0.05 20.82 0.08
C TRP A 61 -1.08 21.57 -0.64
N ARG A 62 -0.74 22.65 -1.33
CA ARG A 62 -1.69 23.35 -2.20
C ARG A 62 -2.15 22.50 -3.37
N LEU A 63 -1.24 21.76 -4.02
CA LEU A 63 -1.57 20.84 -5.10
C LEU A 63 -2.44 19.68 -4.59
N ILE A 64 -2.07 19.06 -3.48
CA ILE A 64 -2.87 17.99 -2.83
C ILE A 64 -4.28 18.49 -2.52
N TRP A 65 -4.39 19.67 -1.90
CA TRP A 65 -5.69 20.24 -1.59
C TRP A 65 -6.54 20.47 -2.84
N LYS A 66 -6.01 21.19 -3.81
CA LYS A 66 -6.75 21.57 -5.03
C LYS A 66 -7.04 20.40 -5.96
N GLY A 67 -6.12 19.48 -6.07
CA GLY A 67 -6.24 18.36 -7.03
C GLY A 67 -6.98 17.15 -6.49
N LEU A 68 -6.83 16.83 -5.22
CA LEU A 68 -7.38 15.60 -4.66
C LEU A 68 -8.55 15.84 -3.69
N LEU A 69 -8.45 16.84 -2.83
CA LEU A 69 -9.35 17.01 -1.70
C LEU A 69 -10.44 18.07 -1.91
N ALA A 70 -10.18 19.10 -2.72
CA ALA A 70 -11.13 20.21 -2.87
C ALA A 70 -12.51 19.72 -3.36
N PRO A 71 -13.56 19.95 -2.58
CA PRO A 71 -14.92 19.71 -3.05
C PRO A 71 -15.43 20.92 -3.83
N ASP A 72 -16.62 20.76 -4.41
CA ASP A 72 -17.30 21.87 -5.08
C ASP A 72 -17.43 23.11 -4.22
N ARG A 73 -17.31 24.27 -4.85
CA ARG A 73 -17.18 25.63 -4.29
C ARG A 73 -18.20 26.11 -3.26
N ARG A 74 -19.22 25.28 -2.91
CA ARG A 74 -20.39 25.71 -2.11
C ARG A 74 -20.35 25.44 -0.61
N THR A 75 -19.36 24.72 -0.09
CA THR A 75 -19.26 24.42 1.35
C THR A 75 -17.82 24.54 1.82
N ASN A 76 -17.58 24.88 3.10
CA ASN A 76 -16.27 24.89 3.72
C ASN A 76 -15.77 23.45 3.85
N PRO A 77 -15.00 22.93 2.87
CA PRO A 77 -14.70 21.52 2.76
C PRO A 77 -13.73 21.03 3.84
N GLU A 78 -12.85 21.94 4.26
CA GLU A 78 -11.84 21.68 5.26
C GLU A 78 -12.46 21.27 6.60
N ARG A 79 -13.49 22.02 7.03
CA ARG A 79 -14.22 21.69 8.26
C ARG A 79 -14.92 20.34 8.17
N ALA A 80 -15.51 20.02 7.01
CA ALA A 80 -16.21 18.76 6.85
C ALA A 80 -15.26 17.55 6.96
N TYR A 81 -14.12 17.56 6.29
CA TYR A 81 -13.18 16.43 6.35
C TYR A 81 -12.54 16.29 7.71
N LEU A 82 -12.06 17.39 8.29
CA LEU A 82 -11.44 17.36 9.61
C LEU A 82 -12.43 16.99 10.71
N SER A 83 -13.68 17.47 10.64
CA SER A 83 -14.69 17.10 11.64
C SER A 83 -15.03 15.61 11.64
N TYR A 84 -14.84 14.91 10.52
CA TYR A 84 -14.97 13.45 10.44
C TYR A 84 -13.65 12.71 10.65
N ALA A 85 -12.50 13.32 10.33
CA ALA A 85 -11.20 12.70 10.55
C ALA A 85 -10.80 12.66 12.03
N LEU A 86 -11.02 13.77 12.76
CA LEU A 86 -10.58 13.92 14.15
C LEU A 86 -11.18 12.88 15.13
N PRO A 87 -12.51 12.60 15.13
CA PRO A 87 -13.07 11.57 16.01
C PRO A 87 -12.47 10.18 15.75
N TYR A 88 -12.20 9.86 14.48
CA TYR A 88 -11.58 8.60 14.12
C TYR A 88 -10.09 8.56 14.47
N LEU A 89 -9.36 9.66 14.30
CA LEU A 89 -7.98 9.76 14.76
C LEU A 89 -7.89 9.54 16.28
N PHE A 90 -8.81 10.11 17.04
CA PHE A 90 -8.89 9.87 18.48
C PHE A 90 -9.11 8.40 18.80
N ALA A 91 -10.04 7.73 18.10
CA ALA A 91 -10.27 6.30 18.25
C ALA A 91 -9.02 5.46 17.93
N LEU A 92 -8.28 5.82 16.86
CA LEU A 92 -7.03 5.16 16.49
C LEU A 92 -5.92 5.35 17.54
N VAL A 93 -5.78 6.56 18.08
CA VAL A 93 -4.80 6.84 19.13
C VAL A 93 -5.15 6.04 20.39
N LEU A 94 -6.43 6.01 20.77
CA LEU A 94 -6.89 5.20 21.91
C LEU A 94 -6.61 3.71 21.66
N TRP A 95 -6.90 3.20 20.48
CA TRP A 95 -6.59 1.81 20.10
C TRP A 95 -5.09 1.53 20.16
N MET A 96 -4.27 2.44 19.64
CA MET A 96 -2.81 2.37 19.75
C MET A 96 -2.33 2.27 21.21
N LEU A 97 -2.90 3.05 22.10
CA LEU A 97 -2.53 3.01 23.54
C LEU A 97 -2.96 1.70 24.21
N LEU A 98 -4.10 1.12 23.81
CA LEU A 98 -4.62 -0.14 24.36
C LEU A 98 -3.83 -1.36 23.88
N VAL A 99 -3.55 -1.40 22.59
CA VAL A 99 -2.92 -2.57 21.95
C VAL A 99 -1.40 -2.51 22.08
N ARG A 100 -0.79 -1.35 22.30
CA ARG A 100 0.66 -1.07 22.33
C ARG A 100 1.38 -1.68 21.15
N PRO A 101 1.38 -1.04 19.98
CA PRO A 101 2.07 -1.52 18.78
C PRO A 101 3.52 -1.50 19.05
N TYR A 102 4.28 -2.52 18.77
CA TYR A 102 5.37 -2.22 18.40
C TYR A 102 6.58 -2.76 18.22
N GLU A 103 6.75 -3.98 17.97
CA GLU A 103 7.99 -4.58 17.50
C GLU A 103 8.17 -4.23 16.02
N LEU A 104 9.29 -3.60 15.70
CA LEU A 104 9.77 -3.54 14.33
C LEU A 104 10.15 -4.97 13.93
N VAL A 105 9.41 -5.55 13.02
CA VAL A 105 9.82 -6.82 12.40
C VAL A 105 11.07 -6.60 11.55
N ALA A 106 11.83 -7.66 11.27
CA ALA A 106 13.12 -7.60 10.59
C ALA A 106 13.14 -6.69 9.35
N ASP A 107 12.12 -6.77 8.51
CA ASP A 107 11.97 -5.94 7.31
C ASP A 107 11.91 -4.44 7.63
N GLU A 108 11.10 -4.08 8.62
CA GLU A 108 10.87 -2.68 8.98
C GLU A 108 12.05 -2.12 9.77
N LEU A 109 12.73 -2.96 10.57
CA LEU A 109 13.97 -2.60 11.25
C LEU A 109 15.08 -2.27 10.23
N SER A 110 15.26 -3.11 9.22
CA SER A 110 16.24 -2.85 8.15
C SER A 110 15.95 -1.54 7.40
N LEU A 111 14.68 -1.25 7.13
CA LEU A 111 14.29 0.01 6.49
C LEU A 111 14.51 1.22 7.42
N TYR A 112 14.26 1.07 8.71
CA TYR A 112 14.51 2.11 9.71
C TYR A 112 16.00 2.46 9.80
N GLU A 113 16.88 1.46 9.93
CA GLU A 113 18.32 1.64 10.00
C GLU A 113 18.89 2.32 8.74
N ARG A 114 18.38 1.94 7.55
CA ARG A 114 18.76 2.57 6.28
C ARG A 114 18.25 3.99 6.18
N ALA A 115 17.01 4.23 6.59
CA ALA A 115 16.41 5.56 6.56
C ALA A 115 17.17 6.55 7.45
N LEU A 116 17.72 6.11 8.60
CA LEU A 116 18.60 6.93 9.43
C LEU A 116 19.89 7.36 8.71
N ARG A 117 20.32 6.58 7.72
CA ARG A 117 21.49 6.89 6.86
C ARG A 117 21.08 7.56 5.54
N LEU A 118 19.81 7.92 5.38
CA LEU A 118 19.21 8.46 4.15
C LEU A 118 19.34 7.53 2.94
N ASP A 119 19.54 6.25 3.17
CA ASP A 119 19.57 5.24 2.13
C ASP A 119 18.16 4.79 1.79
N SER A 120 17.66 5.19 0.62
CA SER A 120 16.34 4.80 0.12
C SER A 120 16.35 3.47 -0.64
N PHE A 121 17.53 2.94 -0.96
CA PHE A 121 17.67 1.73 -1.79
C PHE A 121 17.96 0.51 -0.92
N ALA A 122 16.97 -0.28 -0.63
CA ALA A 122 17.10 -1.53 0.09
C ALA A 122 16.98 -2.72 -0.87
N TYR A 123 17.72 -3.80 -0.64
CA TYR A 123 17.76 -4.97 -1.53
C TYR A 123 16.40 -5.58 -1.87
N TRP A 124 15.54 -5.69 -0.84
CA TRP A 124 14.25 -6.35 -0.97
C TRP A 124 13.14 -5.45 -1.45
N PHE A 125 13.34 -4.14 -1.38
CA PHE A 125 12.26 -3.20 -1.46
C PHE A 125 12.46 -2.23 -2.61
N ASN A 126 11.36 -1.81 -3.19
CA ASN A 126 11.38 -0.66 -4.06
C ASN A 126 11.85 0.57 -3.25
N TYR A 127 12.53 1.52 -3.92
CA TYR A 127 13.00 2.77 -3.31
C TYR A 127 11.90 3.53 -2.56
N LEU A 128 10.63 3.39 -3.00
CA LEU A 128 9.48 4.02 -2.35
C LEU A 128 9.29 3.56 -0.89
N SER A 129 9.70 2.35 -0.55
CA SER A 129 9.66 1.87 0.85
C SER A 129 10.68 2.61 1.73
N GLY A 130 11.92 2.75 1.27
CA GLY A 130 12.94 3.54 1.95
C GLY A 130 12.59 5.02 1.99
N PHE A 131 12.13 5.57 0.87
CA PHE A 131 11.68 6.96 0.79
C PHE A 131 10.50 7.27 1.73
N TYR A 132 9.55 6.33 1.86
CA TYR A 132 8.47 6.42 2.84
C TYR A 132 9.01 6.53 4.28
N TRP A 133 9.95 5.67 4.66
CA TRP A 133 10.58 5.71 5.98
C TRP A 133 11.34 7.01 6.22
N ILE A 134 12.18 7.45 5.27
CA ILE A 134 12.90 8.72 5.35
C ILE A 134 11.92 9.87 5.55
N THR A 135 10.85 9.94 4.75
CA THR A 135 9.84 10.99 4.84
C THR A 135 9.15 10.99 6.21
N CYS A 136 8.82 9.83 6.75
CA CYS A 136 8.21 9.71 8.07
C CYS A 136 9.16 10.15 9.18
N LEU A 137 10.43 9.77 9.11
CA LEU A 137 11.45 10.17 10.09
C LEU A 137 11.75 11.67 10.01
N MET A 138 11.67 12.27 8.84
CA MET A 138 11.79 13.75 8.68
C MET A 138 10.63 14.51 9.34
N VAL A 139 9.50 13.89 9.57
CA VAL A 139 8.37 14.47 10.32
C VAL A 139 8.49 14.19 11.82
N LEU A 140 8.78 12.93 12.17
CA LEU A 140 9.01 12.49 13.55
C LEU A 140 10.20 11.54 13.59
N PRO A 141 11.36 11.95 14.13
CA PRO A 141 12.60 11.16 14.14
C PRO A 141 12.57 10.04 15.21
N HIS A 142 11.61 9.17 15.10
CA HIS A 142 11.39 8.05 16.03
C HIS A 142 10.80 6.88 15.27
N TYR A 143 11.06 5.66 15.70
CA TYR A 143 10.49 4.45 15.06
C TYR A 143 8.95 4.42 15.03
N LEU A 144 8.27 5.19 15.89
CA LEU A 144 6.82 5.42 15.84
C LEU A 144 6.40 6.40 14.75
N GLY A 145 7.34 7.12 14.10
CA GLY A 145 7.03 8.09 13.06
C GLY A 145 6.14 7.52 11.97
N PRO A 146 6.49 6.40 11.32
CA PRO A 146 5.66 5.76 10.30
C PRO A 146 4.27 5.34 10.82
N VAL A 147 4.17 4.91 12.09
CA VAL A 147 2.88 4.54 12.70
C VAL A 147 1.99 5.77 12.81
N LEU A 148 2.48 6.86 13.40
CA LEU A 148 1.70 8.09 13.59
C LEU A 148 1.31 8.74 12.28
N ILE A 149 2.20 8.77 11.29
CA ILE A 149 1.89 9.26 9.93
C ILE A 149 0.80 8.40 9.29
N LYS A 150 0.86 7.08 9.44
CA LYS A 150 -0.16 6.17 8.95
C LYS A 150 -1.52 6.39 9.63
N LEU A 151 -1.54 6.55 10.97
CA LEU A 151 -2.78 6.88 11.70
C LEU A 151 -3.40 8.16 11.15
N LEU A 152 -2.59 9.19 10.92
CA LEU A 152 -3.04 10.46 10.36
C LEU A 152 -3.59 10.29 8.95
N LEU A 153 -2.86 9.60 8.06
CA LEU A 153 -3.30 9.30 6.69
C LEU A 153 -4.61 8.52 6.69
N GLN A 154 -4.72 7.48 7.52
CA GLN A 154 -5.93 6.67 7.61
C GLN A 154 -7.11 7.49 8.13
N ALA A 155 -6.89 8.35 9.13
CA ALA A 155 -7.94 9.24 9.65
C ALA A 155 -8.41 10.25 8.60
N LEU A 156 -7.49 10.84 7.83
CA LEU A 156 -7.84 11.75 6.74
C LEU A 156 -8.63 11.06 5.63
N ILE A 157 -8.25 9.85 5.26
CA ILE A 157 -8.94 9.05 4.23
C ILE A 157 -10.32 8.59 4.73
N ALA A 158 -10.42 8.18 6.00
CA ALA A 158 -11.70 7.87 6.63
C ALA A 158 -12.61 9.10 6.64
N GLY A 159 -12.10 10.25 7.08
CA GLY A 159 -12.80 11.53 7.04
C GLY A 159 -13.29 11.89 5.64
N TYR A 160 -12.44 11.67 4.61
CA TYR A 160 -12.82 11.84 3.21
C TYR A 160 -13.98 10.94 2.81
N CYS A 161 -13.88 9.63 3.06
CA CYS A 161 -14.90 8.66 2.68
C CYS A 161 -16.23 8.95 3.39
N VAL A 162 -16.19 9.21 4.70
CA VAL A 162 -17.38 9.53 5.51
C VAL A 162 -18.02 10.84 5.04
N ALA A 163 -17.25 11.91 4.86
CA ALA A 163 -17.78 13.20 4.41
C ALA A 163 -18.47 13.10 3.05
N ARG A 164 -17.84 12.34 2.10
CA ARG A 164 -18.41 12.09 0.77
C ARG A 164 -19.69 11.28 0.84
N GLN A 165 -19.74 10.29 1.73
CA GLN A 165 -20.91 9.45 1.91
C GLN A 165 -22.05 10.19 2.64
N VAL A 166 -21.74 10.96 3.70
CA VAL A 166 -22.74 11.80 4.41
C VAL A 166 -23.38 12.82 3.47
N ARG A 167 -22.59 13.41 2.58
CA ARG A 167 -23.13 14.33 1.57
C ARG A 167 -24.16 13.69 0.64
N ARG A 168 -24.09 12.36 0.44
CA ARG A 168 -24.96 11.59 -0.48
C ARG A 168 -26.15 10.93 0.22
N SER A 169 -25.96 10.45 1.43
CA SER A 169 -26.95 9.65 2.17
C SER A 169 -27.34 10.27 3.53
N GLY A 170 -26.99 11.54 3.75
CA GLY A 170 -27.25 12.21 5.02
C GLY A 170 -26.57 11.52 6.19
N ARG A 171 -27.16 11.54 7.38
CA ARG A 171 -26.59 10.95 8.60
C ARG A 171 -26.26 9.46 8.48
N ARG A 172 -26.95 8.72 7.60
CA ARG A 172 -26.64 7.30 7.33
C ARG A 172 -25.23 7.11 6.79
N GLY A 173 -24.66 8.13 6.14
CA GLY A 173 -23.30 8.12 5.65
C GLY A 173 -22.25 7.93 6.75
N LEU A 174 -22.58 8.20 8.01
CA LEU A 174 -21.70 7.92 9.16
C LEU A 174 -21.40 6.43 9.34
N LEU A 175 -22.28 5.55 8.84
CA LEU A 175 -22.03 4.11 8.86
C LEU A 175 -20.79 3.70 8.02
N MET A 176 -20.28 4.59 7.16
CA MET A 176 -18.99 4.35 6.49
C MET A 176 -17.82 4.22 7.49
N TYR A 177 -17.95 4.72 8.72
CA TYR A 177 -16.96 4.47 9.78
C TYR A 177 -16.83 2.99 10.12
N LEU A 178 -17.84 2.16 9.90
CA LEU A 178 -17.77 0.72 10.20
C LEU A 178 -16.60 0.05 9.47
N LEU A 179 -16.32 0.47 8.21
CA LEU A 179 -15.13 -0.02 7.48
C LEU A 179 -13.84 0.21 8.27
N PHE A 180 -13.72 1.40 8.86
CA PHE A 180 -12.50 1.86 9.53
C PHE A 180 -12.42 1.40 10.99
N LEU A 181 -13.56 1.09 11.61
CA LEU A 181 -13.65 0.58 12.98
C LEU A 181 -13.60 -0.95 13.07
N LEU A 182 -13.53 -1.66 11.95
CA LEU A 182 -13.30 -3.09 11.97
C LEU A 182 -11.97 -3.40 12.67
N PRO A 183 -11.93 -4.35 13.62
CA PRO A 183 -10.73 -4.69 14.38
C PRO A 183 -9.49 -4.90 13.51
N PHE A 184 -9.60 -5.67 12.44
CA PHE A 184 -8.48 -5.87 11.52
C PHE A 184 -7.99 -4.56 10.88
N THR A 185 -8.90 -3.63 10.51
CA THR A 185 -8.52 -2.32 9.97
C THR A 185 -7.78 -1.47 11.00
N MET A 186 -8.23 -1.52 12.26
CA MET A 186 -7.60 -0.78 13.35
C MET A 186 -6.23 -1.35 13.72
N ASP A 187 -6.08 -2.67 13.75
CA ASP A 187 -4.80 -3.33 13.99
C ASP A 187 -3.79 -3.05 12.87
N MET A 188 -4.23 -3.09 11.62
CA MET A 188 -3.38 -2.71 10.49
C MET A 188 -2.95 -1.25 10.57
N ALA A 189 -3.78 -0.35 11.06
CA ALA A 189 -3.44 1.05 11.25
C ALA A 189 -2.30 1.25 12.24
N VAL A 190 -2.34 0.54 13.37
CA VAL A 190 -1.36 0.69 14.45
C VAL A 190 -0.12 -0.19 14.27
N SER A 191 -0.09 -1.12 13.33
CA SER A 191 1.07 -1.96 13.06
C SER A 191 2.26 -1.13 12.55
N ALA A 192 3.50 -1.55 12.79
CA ALA A 192 4.69 -0.89 12.26
C ALA A 192 4.88 -1.12 10.75
N HIS A 193 4.17 -2.08 10.15
CA HIS A 193 4.31 -2.43 8.74
C HIS A 193 3.91 -1.30 7.79
N ARG A 194 4.66 -1.14 6.68
CA ARG A 194 4.36 -0.20 5.58
C ARG A 194 3.19 -0.65 4.70
N LEU A 195 2.92 -1.97 4.63
CA LEU A 195 1.88 -2.52 3.74
C LEU A 195 0.47 -1.97 4.01
N PRO A 196 0.03 -1.76 5.26
CA PRO A 196 -1.24 -1.09 5.51
C PRO A 196 -1.32 0.32 4.94
N THR A 197 -0.21 1.07 4.89
CA THR A 197 -0.17 2.39 4.23
C THR A 197 -0.47 2.27 2.74
N TYR A 198 0.11 1.26 2.08
CA TYR A 198 -0.23 0.93 0.70
C TYR A 198 -1.73 0.65 0.52
N GLY A 199 -2.31 -0.21 1.37
CA GLY A 199 -3.74 -0.57 1.30
C GLY A 199 -4.67 0.64 1.48
N ILE A 200 -4.36 1.53 2.42
CA ILE A 200 -5.13 2.76 2.66
C ILE A 200 -4.98 3.75 1.50
N ALA A 201 -3.80 3.90 0.92
CA ALA A 201 -3.59 4.74 -0.26
C ALA A 201 -4.35 4.19 -1.49
N TYR A 202 -4.39 2.86 -1.63
CA TYR A 202 -5.18 2.20 -2.66
C TYR A 202 -6.69 2.42 -2.44
N LEU A 203 -7.19 2.29 -1.21
CA LEU A 203 -8.59 2.64 -0.88
C LEU A 203 -8.92 4.09 -1.23
N PHE A 204 -7.99 5.02 -0.96
CA PHE A 204 -8.17 6.43 -1.34
C PHE A 204 -8.31 6.60 -2.86
N LEU A 205 -7.47 5.92 -3.64
CA LEU A 205 -7.58 5.92 -5.12
C LEU A 205 -8.97 5.45 -5.54
N ILE A 206 -9.43 4.31 -5.02
CA ILE A 206 -10.75 3.75 -5.33
C ILE A 206 -11.86 4.71 -4.94
N ALA A 207 -11.86 5.19 -3.70
CA ALA A 207 -12.89 6.08 -3.20
C ALA A 207 -12.93 7.40 -3.99
N LYS A 208 -11.76 7.96 -4.33
CA LYS A 208 -11.64 9.18 -5.12
C LYS A 208 -12.26 9.00 -6.51
N LEU A 209 -11.88 7.95 -7.23
CA LEU A 209 -12.41 7.66 -8.56
C LEU A 209 -13.92 7.37 -8.51
N TYR A 210 -14.36 6.58 -7.53
CA TYR A 210 -15.76 6.22 -7.35
C TYR A 210 -16.65 7.44 -7.07
N TYR A 211 -16.27 8.30 -6.12
CA TYR A 211 -17.04 9.49 -5.80
C TYR A 211 -16.98 10.55 -6.90
N ASP A 212 -15.85 10.73 -7.57
CA ASP A 212 -15.75 11.67 -8.70
C ASP A 212 -16.59 11.21 -9.89
N TRP A 213 -16.65 9.89 -10.17
CA TRP A 213 -17.52 9.31 -11.18
C TRP A 213 -19.00 9.52 -10.84
N LEU A 214 -19.39 9.33 -9.57
CA LEU A 214 -20.75 9.55 -9.11
C LEU A 214 -21.16 11.04 -9.19
N ASP A 215 -20.23 11.95 -8.96
CA ASP A 215 -20.46 13.40 -8.99
C ASP A 215 -20.25 14.01 -10.39
N HIS A 216 -19.97 13.18 -11.41
CA HIS A 216 -19.71 13.61 -12.78
C HIS A 216 -18.62 14.68 -12.89
N LYS A 217 -17.56 14.58 -12.09
CA LYS A 217 -16.48 15.55 -12.09
C LYS A 217 -15.69 15.49 -13.39
N ALA A 218 -15.25 16.66 -13.85
CA ALA A 218 -14.32 16.77 -14.95
C ALA A 218 -12.88 16.51 -14.47
N LEU A 219 -12.07 15.85 -15.31
CA LEU A 219 -10.65 15.62 -15.06
C LEU A 219 -9.86 16.91 -15.33
N THR A 220 -9.34 17.53 -14.27
CA THR A 220 -8.41 18.66 -14.41
C THR A 220 -6.99 18.16 -14.63
N ARG A 221 -6.11 18.99 -15.22
CA ARG A 221 -4.69 18.66 -15.39
C ARG A 221 -4.01 18.31 -14.06
N THR A 222 -4.27 19.08 -13.02
CA THR A 222 -3.72 18.83 -11.67
C THR A 222 -4.21 17.50 -11.10
N THR A 223 -5.51 17.21 -11.22
CA THR A 223 -6.07 15.92 -10.77
C THR A 223 -5.46 14.74 -11.53
N LEU A 224 -5.25 14.89 -12.85
CA LEU A 224 -4.61 13.87 -13.66
C LEU A 224 -3.18 13.59 -13.17
N ILE A 225 -2.35 14.61 -12.99
CA ILE A 225 -0.97 14.44 -12.51
C ILE A 225 -0.95 13.75 -11.14
N LEU A 226 -1.76 14.21 -10.20
CA LEU A 226 -1.76 13.65 -8.83
C LEU A 226 -2.30 12.22 -8.77
N LEU A 227 -3.35 11.91 -9.53
CA LEU A 227 -3.85 10.53 -9.62
C LEU A 227 -2.86 9.62 -10.35
N SER A 228 -2.21 10.12 -11.41
CA SER A 228 -1.16 9.36 -12.11
C SER A 228 0.03 9.10 -11.19
N ALA A 229 0.45 10.10 -10.39
CA ALA A 229 1.50 9.92 -9.39
C ALA A 229 1.11 8.89 -8.32
N LEU A 230 -0.13 8.96 -7.82
CA LEU A 230 -0.65 7.97 -6.86
C LEU A 230 -0.71 6.57 -7.46
N ILE A 231 -1.18 6.43 -8.69
CA ILE A 231 -1.18 5.16 -9.43
C ILE A 231 0.26 4.65 -9.61
N GLY A 232 1.20 5.53 -9.99
CA GLY A 232 2.61 5.18 -10.12
C GLY A 232 3.23 4.72 -8.80
N VAL A 233 2.97 5.44 -7.71
CA VAL A 233 3.40 5.02 -6.37
C VAL A 233 2.84 3.64 -6.03
N LEU A 234 1.56 3.40 -6.23
CA LEU A 234 0.94 2.10 -5.96
C LEU A 234 1.45 1.00 -6.90
N ALA A 235 1.66 1.32 -8.19
CA ALA A 235 2.14 0.35 -9.18
C ALA A 235 3.57 -0.12 -8.89
N PHE A 236 4.44 0.78 -8.40
CA PHE A 236 5.86 0.49 -8.23
C PHE A 236 6.27 0.22 -6.78
N TRP A 237 5.42 0.50 -5.79
CA TRP A 237 5.74 0.19 -4.39
C TRP A 237 5.84 -1.31 -4.13
N ARG A 238 5.02 -2.10 -4.83
CA ARG A 238 5.01 -3.56 -4.73
C ARG A 238 5.16 -4.18 -6.11
N SER A 239 5.85 -5.31 -6.18
CA SER A 239 6.07 -6.03 -7.44
C SER A 239 4.76 -6.43 -8.13
N GLU A 240 3.77 -6.87 -7.35
CA GLU A 240 2.45 -7.22 -7.84
C GLU A 240 1.61 -6.02 -8.27
N GLY A 241 2.00 -4.80 -7.91
CA GLY A 241 1.27 -3.58 -8.26
C GLY A 241 1.37 -3.16 -9.73
N ILE A 242 2.26 -3.75 -10.51
CA ILE A 242 2.53 -3.35 -11.92
C ILE A 242 1.27 -3.36 -12.80
N TYR A 243 0.29 -4.22 -12.52
CA TYR A 243 -0.99 -4.26 -13.23
C TYR A 243 -1.78 -2.94 -13.14
N LEU A 244 -1.49 -2.09 -12.13
CA LEU A 244 -2.10 -0.77 -11.99
C LEU A 244 -1.69 0.20 -13.09
N VAL A 245 -0.58 -0.04 -13.78
CA VAL A 245 -0.15 0.82 -14.90
C VAL A 245 -1.21 0.83 -16.02
N PRO A 246 -1.60 -0.29 -16.63
CA PRO A 246 -2.67 -0.30 -17.62
C PRO A 246 -4.06 -0.09 -17.00
N LEU A 247 -4.34 -0.70 -15.84
CA LEU A 247 -5.62 -0.57 -15.17
C LEU A 247 -5.90 0.89 -14.78
N GLY A 248 -4.91 1.63 -14.27
CA GLY A 248 -5.04 3.02 -13.89
C GLY A 248 -5.46 3.91 -15.06
N ALA A 249 -4.92 3.67 -16.26
CA ALA A 249 -5.35 4.36 -17.48
C ALA A 249 -6.85 4.09 -17.77
N ILE A 250 -7.26 2.82 -17.72
CA ILE A 250 -8.67 2.41 -17.91
C ILE A 250 -9.56 3.07 -16.86
N LEU A 251 -9.15 3.05 -15.60
CA LEU A 251 -9.91 3.64 -14.49
C LEU A 251 -10.11 5.15 -14.69
N LEU A 252 -9.07 5.87 -15.11
CA LEU A 252 -9.17 7.31 -15.41
C LEU A 252 -10.11 7.57 -16.60
N LEU A 253 -10.00 6.80 -17.68
CA LEU A 253 -10.88 6.91 -18.85
C LEU A 253 -12.34 6.72 -18.47
N VAL A 254 -12.64 5.69 -17.69
CA VAL A 254 -14.01 5.34 -17.31
C VAL A 254 -14.56 6.28 -16.23
N ALA A 255 -13.76 6.62 -15.21
CA ALA A 255 -14.20 7.48 -14.10
C ALA A 255 -14.56 8.88 -14.58
N TYR A 256 -13.75 9.44 -15.47
CA TYR A 256 -13.94 10.80 -15.99
C TYR A 256 -14.61 10.84 -17.39
N ARG A 257 -15.05 9.68 -17.92
CA ARG A 257 -15.79 9.56 -19.17
C ARG A 257 -15.08 10.24 -20.34
N LEU A 258 -13.77 10.03 -20.42
CA LEU A 258 -12.95 10.66 -21.45
C LEU A 258 -13.29 10.08 -22.83
N LYS A 259 -13.52 10.98 -23.79
CA LYS A 259 -13.83 10.59 -25.17
C LYS A 259 -12.57 10.60 -26.05
N PRO A 260 -12.48 9.74 -27.05
CA PRO A 260 -11.40 9.78 -28.03
C PRO A 260 -11.36 11.15 -28.72
N CYS A 261 -10.31 11.92 -28.48
CA CYS A 261 -10.06 13.24 -29.11
C CYS A 261 -8.57 13.57 -29.06
N LYS A 262 -8.15 14.60 -29.78
CA LYS A 262 -6.73 15.04 -29.76
C LYS A 262 -6.21 15.38 -28.34
N ALA A 263 -7.09 15.82 -27.44
CA ALA A 263 -6.72 16.11 -26.05
C ALA A 263 -6.40 14.82 -25.26
N LEU A 264 -6.98 13.67 -25.62
CA LEU A 264 -6.72 12.40 -24.95
C LEU A 264 -5.25 11.98 -25.07
N TRP A 265 -4.61 12.18 -26.24
CA TRP A 265 -3.19 11.88 -26.40
C TRP A 265 -2.29 12.72 -25.50
N LYS A 266 -2.63 13.99 -25.30
CA LYS A 266 -1.91 14.84 -24.34
C LYS A 266 -2.08 14.36 -22.89
N GLN A 267 -3.28 13.89 -22.54
CA GLN A 267 -3.55 13.32 -21.21
C GLN A 267 -2.82 11.97 -21.03
N ALA A 268 -2.83 11.11 -22.05
CA ALA A 268 -2.10 9.85 -22.04
C ALA A 268 -0.58 10.06 -21.94
N ALA A 269 -0.03 11.01 -22.67
CA ALA A 269 1.38 11.38 -22.58
C ALA A 269 1.74 11.91 -21.18
N LEU A 270 0.88 12.76 -20.60
CA LEU A 270 1.08 13.27 -19.25
C LEU A 270 1.00 12.17 -18.19
N TYR A 271 0.07 11.22 -18.35
CA TYR A 271 -0.04 10.03 -17.52
C TYR A 271 1.26 9.21 -17.59
N ALA A 272 1.70 8.84 -18.80
CA ALA A 272 2.91 8.05 -19.00
C ALA A 272 4.17 8.76 -18.46
N LEU A 273 4.30 10.07 -18.73
CA LEU A 273 5.41 10.86 -18.19
C LEU A 273 5.42 10.89 -16.66
N THR A 274 4.26 11.02 -16.02
CA THR A 274 4.16 11.03 -14.57
C THR A 274 4.56 9.67 -13.98
N LEU A 275 4.12 8.56 -14.59
CA LEU A 275 4.54 7.22 -14.19
C LEU A 275 6.06 7.02 -14.35
N LEU A 276 6.61 7.49 -15.47
CA LEU A 276 8.05 7.42 -15.74
C LEU A 276 8.84 8.16 -14.65
N VAL A 277 8.42 9.38 -14.29
CA VAL A 277 9.08 10.16 -13.22
C VAL A 277 9.06 9.40 -11.88
N VAL A 278 7.96 8.72 -11.54
CA VAL A 278 7.88 7.90 -10.32
C VAL A 278 8.77 6.66 -10.42
N PHE A 279 8.94 6.09 -11.61
CA PHE A 279 9.74 4.88 -11.82
C PHE A 279 11.25 5.14 -11.91
N LEU A 280 11.66 6.28 -12.45
CA LEU A 280 13.09 6.60 -12.73
C LEU A 280 14.06 6.35 -11.57
N PRO A 281 13.76 6.71 -10.30
CA PRO A 281 14.67 6.42 -9.21
C PRO A 281 14.94 4.92 -9.00
N GLN A 282 13.99 4.06 -9.34
CA GLN A 282 14.17 2.62 -9.26
C GLN A 282 15.15 2.08 -10.31
N CYS A 283 15.23 2.72 -11.49
CA CYS A 283 16.20 2.35 -12.52
C CYS A 283 17.63 2.52 -12.00
N LYS A 284 17.91 3.57 -11.23
CA LYS A 284 19.22 3.78 -10.60
C LYS A 284 19.54 2.64 -9.62
N ALA A 285 18.58 2.27 -8.78
CA ALA A 285 18.75 1.15 -7.86
C ALA A 285 19.04 -0.17 -8.58
N TYR A 286 18.40 -0.41 -9.72
CA TYR A 286 18.64 -1.60 -10.53
C TYR A 286 20.01 -1.58 -11.21
N ALA A 287 20.47 -0.42 -11.69
CA ALA A 287 21.77 -0.30 -12.33
C ALA A 287 22.95 -0.46 -11.34
N GLU A 288 22.75 -0.02 -10.10
CA GLU A 288 23.80 -0.09 -9.06
C GLU A 288 23.91 -1.48 -8.43
N SER A 289 22.96 -2.39 -8.65
CA SER A 289 23.01 -3.70 -8.03
C SER A 289 22.27 -4.78 -8.82
N GLU A 290 22.95 -5.38 -9.80
CA GLU A 290 22.49 -6.64 -10.40
C GLU A 290 22.25 -7.71 -9.33
N ALA A 291 23.12 -7.77 -8.32
CA ALA A 291 22.97 -8.62 -7.15
C ALA A 291 21.67 -8.39 -6.37
N SER A 292 21.09 -7.18 -6.38
CA SER A 292 19.85 -6.90 -5.62
C SER A 292 18.58 -7.44 -6.28
N LEU A 293 18.57 -7.61 -7.59
CA LEU A 293 17.46 -8.22 -8.32
C LEU A 293 17.33 -9.71 -7.99
N SER A 294 18.45 -10.38 -7.86
CA SER A 294 18.52 -11.80 -7.52
C SER A 294 18.04 -12.06 -6.10
N LEU A 295 18.39 -11.20 -5.17
CA LEU A 295 17.98 -11.31 -3.77
C LEU A 295 16.44 -11.21 -3.58
N ARG A 296 15.69 -10.67 -4.55
CA ARG A 296 14.22 -10.61 -4.49
C ARG A 296 13.54 -11.93 -4.79
N THR A 297 14.07 -12.70 -5.72
CA THR A 297 13.47 -13.97 -6.16
C THR A 297 13.85 -15.15 -5.28
N LYS A 298 15.02 -15.09 -4.65
CA LYS A 298 15.53 -16.14 -3.77
C LYS A 298 14.57 -16.57 -2.66
N PRO A 299 14.11 -15.68 -1.78
CA PRO A 299 13.23 -16.08 -0.70
C PRO A 299 11.92 -16.63 -1.22
N LEU A 300 11.37 -16.02 -2.27
CA LEU A 300 10.14 -16.48 -2.89
C LEU A 300 10.29 -17.93 -3.37
N CYS A 301 11.36 -18.24 -4.10
CA CYS A 301 11.61 -19.60 -4.58
C CYS A 301 11.81 -20.59 -3.43
N GLY A 302 12.57 -20.23 -2.38
CA GLY A 302 12.78 -21.08 -1.21
C GLY A 302 11.49 -21.38 -0.46
N TYR A 303 10.65 -20.38 -0.23
CA TYR A 303 9.35 -20.55 0.41
C TYR A 303 8.40 -21.42 -0.41
N LEU A 304 8.34 -21.21 -1.73
CA LEU A 304 7.49 -22.00 -2.61
C LEU A 304 7.92 -23.46 -2.59
N LEU A 305 9.20 -23.74 -2.73
CA LEU A 305 9.73 -25.08 -2.71
C LEU A 305 9.43 -25.79 -1.39
N CYS A 306 9.68 -25.16 -0.25
CA CYS A 306 9.37 -25.70 1.07
C CYS A 306 7.88 -26.00 1.23
N ASN A 307 7.01 -25.08 0.81
CA ASN A 307 5.57 -25.30 0.87
C ASN A 307 5.11 -26.45 -0.04
N MET A 308 5.76 -26.66 -1.19
CA MET A 308 5.49 -27.79 -2.05
C MET A 308 5.91 -29.12 -1.41
N PHE A 309 7.07 -29.20 -0.75
CA PHE A 309 7.46 -30.39 0.01
C PHE A 309 6.47 -30.73 1.13
N ARG A 310 6.00 -29.75 1.87
CA ARG A 310 4.92 -29.94 2.86
C ARG A 310 3.62 -30.47 2.27
N ASN A 311 3.42 -30.32 0.97
CA ASN A 311 2.19 -30.66 0.30
C ASN A 311 2.31 -31.84 -0.67
N GLY A 312 3.37 -32.64 -0.51
CA GLY A 312 3.52 -33.91 -1.17
C GLY A 312 4.51 -33.92 -2.33
N LEU A 313 5.35 -32.90 -2.50
CA LEU A 313 6.52 -32.99 -3.37
C LEU A 313 7.53 -33.90 -2.69
N THR A 314 8.13 -34.82 -3.46
CA THR A 314 9.11 -35.78 -2.95
C THR A 314 10.51 -35.47 -3.51
N PRO A 315 11.59 -36.03 -2.91
CA PRO A 315 12.94 -35.90 -3.46
C PRO A 315 13.09 -36.47 -4.88
N GLU A 316 12.30 -37.50 -5.22
CA GLU A 316 12.28 -38.11 -6.53
C GLU A 316 11.67 -37.20 -7.59
N ASP A 317 10.68 -36.40 -7.22
CA ASP A 317 10.01 -35.44 -8.11
C ASP A 317 10.94 -34.32 -8.59
N ILE A 318 12.02 -34.04 -7.86
CA ILE A 318 13.00 -33.01 -8.18
C ILE A 318 14.37 -33.56 -8.62
N ALA A 319 14.46 -34.85 -8.92
CA ALA A 319 15.73 -35.51 -9.22
C ALA A 319 16.54 -34.80 -10.32
N GLU A 320 15.87 -34.30 -11.36
CA GLU A 320 16.52 -33.56 -12.45
C GLU A 320 16.97 -32.15 -12.05
N GLU A 321 16.27 -31.49 -11.15
CA GLU A 321 16.55 -30.13 -10.68
C GLU A 321 17.43 -30.10 -9.43
N ARG A 322 17.67 -31.26 -8.81
CA ARG A 322 18.33 -31.35 -7.51
C ARG A 322 19.68 -30.69 -7.46
N ALA A 323 20.52 -30.93 -8.47
CA ALA A 323 21.87 -30.32 -8.54
C ALA A 323 21.82 -28.77 -8.60
N ASP A 324 20.89 -28.20 -9.37
CA ASP A 324 20.69 -26.77 -9.45
C ASP A 324 20.15 -26.17 -8.14
N ILE A 325 19.31 -26.95 -7.43
CA ILE A 325 18.75 -26.54 -6.14
C ILE A 325 19.82 -26.59 -5.04
N GLU A 326 20.54 -27.71 -4.94
CA GLU A 326 21.56 -27.94 -3.91
C GLU A 326 22.83 -27.08 -4.10
N ALA A 327 23.08 -26.58 -5.31
CA ALA A 327 24.13 -25.58 -5.54
C ALA A 327 23.89 -24.26 -4.78
N TYR A 328 22.68 -24.00 -4.34
CA TYR A 328 22.29 -22.78 -3.68
C TYR A 328 21.62 -22.95 -2.32
N LEU A 329 20.87 -24.03 -2.11
CA LEU A 329 20.03 -24.27 -0.94
C LEU A 329 20.25 -25.68 -0.42
N LYS A 330 20.51 -25.84 0.89
CA LYS A 330 20.64 -27.14 1.52
C LYS A 330 19.27 -27.80 1.68
N LEU A 331 19.00 -28.86 0.91
CA LEU A 331 17.69 -29.55 0.98
C LEU A 331 17.45 -30.24 2.32
N ASP A 332 18.51 -30.76 2.96
CA ASP A 332 18.39 -31.42 4.27
C ASP A 332 17.82 -30.46 5.32
N THR A 333 18.20 -29.18 5.27
CA THR A 333 17.66 -28.16 6.17
C THR A 333 16.14 -27.96 5.96
N ILE A 334 15.64 -28.15 4.74
CA ILE A 334 14.18 -28.11 4.46
C ILE A 334 13.50 -29.27 5.12
N TYR A 335 14.04 -30.47 4.96
CA TYR A 335 13.42 -31.69 5.49
C TYR A 335 13.42 -31.67 7.02
N ASP A 336 14.54 -31.36 7.64
CA ASP A 336 14.67 -31.20 9.10
C ASP A 336 13.68 -30.16 9.65
N TYR A 337 13.52 -29.06 8.91
CA TYR A 337 12.57 -28.03 9.30
C TYR A 337 11.12 -28.49 9.22
N ILE A 338 10.74 -29.18 8.15
CA ILE A 338 9.39 -29.72 7.97
C ILE A 338 9.11 -30.79 9.04
N GLU A 339 10.07 -31.66 9.33
CA GLU A 339 9.95 -32.70 10.34
C GLU A 339 9.76 -32.10 11.75
N ARG A 340 10.55 -31.06 12.08
CA ARG A 340 10.54 -30.44 13.40
C ARG A 340 9.29 -29.60 13.66
N TYR A 341 8.81 -28.87 12.68
CA TYR A 341 7.75 -27.87 12.85
C TYR A 341 6.43 -28.25 12.16
N GLY A 342 6.41 -29.29 11.35
CA GLY A 342 5.21 -29.79 10.69
C GLY A 342 4.46 -28.72 9.89
N ASP A 343 3.14 -28.84 9.91
CA ASP A 343 2.23 -27.90 9.22
C ASP A 343 2.06 -26.56 9.95
N GLU A 344 2.57 -26.43 11.17
CA GLU A 344 2.23 -25.30 12.04
C GLU A 344 2.92 -23.99 11.65
N ASN A 345 3.92 -24.04 10.78
CA ASN A 345 4.75 -22.87 10.53
C ASN A 345 4.98 -22.55 9.05
N TYR A 346 3.88 -22.30 8.30
CA TYR A 346 3.95 -21.77 6.93
C TYR A 346 4.68 -20.40 6.83
N TYR A 347 5.07 -19.85 7.95
CA TYR A 347 5.69 -18.56 8.05
C TYR A 347 7.22 -18.59 7.98
N GLN A 348 7.81 -19.61 8.56
CA GLN A 348 9.26 -19.67 8.71
C GLN A 348 9.86 -20.79 7.89
N ALA A 349 9.54 -20.86 6.64
CA ALA A 349 10.36 -21.63 5.74
C ALA A 349 11.77 -21.01 5.67
N TYR A 350 12.42 -20.88 6.81
CA TYR A 350 13.79 -20.44 6.87
C TYR A 350 14.73 -21.49 6.42
N VAL A 351 14.42 -21.88 5.36
CA VAL A 351 15.24 -22.56 4.48
C VAL A 351 16.19 -21.61 3.79
N MET A 352 16.69 -20.71 4.56
CA MET A 352 17.56 -19.68 4.06
C MET A 352 19.02 -19.97 4.35
N GLU A 353 19.32 -21.13 4.95
CA GLU A 353 20.68 -21.62 4.98
C GLU A 353 21.08 -22.03 3.56
N GLY A 354 21.55 -21.04 2.82
CA GLY A 354 22.19 -21.25 1.53
C GLY A 354 23.53 -21.93 1.71
N VAL A 355 24.07 -22.44 0.63
CA VAL A 355 25.47 -22.85 0.53
C VAL A 355 26.35 -21.61 0.71
N GLU A 356 27.37 -21.67 1.57
CA GLU A 356 28.16 -20.51 2.00
C GLU A 356 28.79 -19.75 0.83
N ASP A 357 29.29 -20.33 -0.17
CA ASP A 357 29.96 -19.67 -1.30
C ASP A 357 29.13 -19.64 -2.59
N ALA A 358 27.81 -19.73 -2.48
CA ALA A 358 26.93 -19.73 -3.64
C ALA A 358 26.96 -18.39 -4.38
N ASP A 359 27.39 -18.42 -5.62
CA ASP A 359 27.45 -17.24 -6.50
C ASP A 359 26.07 -16.86 -7.08
N TYR A 360 26.05 -15.74 -7.77
CA TYR A 360 24.85 -15.24 -8.44
C TYR A 360 24.31 -16.25 -9.49
N ALA A 361 25.20 -16.91 -10.21
CA ALA A 361 24.81 -17.89 -11.23
C ALA A 361 24.14 -19.13 -10.61
N ALA A 362 24.62 -19.60 -9.45
CA ALA A 362 23.97 -20.66 -8.68
C ALA A 362 22.56 -20.26 -8.26
N GLN A 363 22.39 -19.02 -7.82
CA GLN A 363 21.09 -18.50 -7.44
C GLN A 363 20.10 -18.40 -8.63
N GLU A 364 20.55 -17.96 -9.79
CA GLU A 364 19.71 -17.95 -10.98
C GLU A 364 19.29 -19.36 -11.40
N ARG A 365 20.24 -20.32 -11.39
CA ARG A 365 19.94 -21.73 -11.65
C ARG A 365 18.92 -22.28 -10.67
N PHE A 366 19.08 -22.00 -9.37
CA PHE A 366 18.11 -22.35 -8.33
C PHE A 366 16.71 -21.80 -8.63
N CYS A 367 16.59 -20.52 -8.88
CA CYS A 367 15.28 -19.92 -9.19
C CYS A 367 14.66 -20.49 -10.47
N ALA A 368 15.47 -20.77 -11.50
CA ALA A 368 15.02 -21.43 -12.71
C ALA A 368 14.58 -22.88 -12.46
N ALA A 369 15.30 -23.61 -11.62
CA ALA A 369 14.97 -24.98 -11.21
C ALA A 369 13.62 -25.00 -10.47
N VAL A 370 13.43 -24.13 -9.47
CA VAL A 370 12.13 -24.06 -8.75
C VAL A 370 10.98 -23.73 -9.68
N LYS A 371 11.16 -22.83 -10.65
CA LYS A 371 10.13 -22.56 -11.68
C LYS A 371 9.80 -23.82 -12.49
N ARG A 372 10.80 -24.62 -12.90
CA ARG A 372 10.57 -25.89 -13.59
C ARG A 372 9.77 -26.87 -12.72
N VAL A 373 10.14 -27.00 -11.44
CA VAL A 373 9.42 -27.85 -10.47
C VAL A 373 7.97 -27.42 -10.34
N VAL A 374 7.69 -26.13 -10.21
CA VAL A 374 6.31 -25.59 -10.16
C VAL A 374 5.53 -25.96 -11.43
N LEU A 375 6.16 -25.82 -12.61
CA LEU A 375 5.52 -26.12 -13.89
C LEU A 375 5.30 -27.63 -14.10
N LYS A 376 6.20 -28.48 -13.59
CA LYS A 376 6.05 -29.94 -13.63
C LYS A 376 4.96 -30.44 -12.66
N HIS A 377 4.82 -29.80 -11.49
CA HIS A 377 3.93 -30.22 -10.41
C HIS A 377 2.89 -29.14 -10.03
N PRO A 378 2.10 -28.61 -10.99
CA PRO A 378 1.19 -27.48 -10.77
C PRO A 378 0.11 -27.76 -9.73
N MET A 379 -0.35 -29.03 -9.61
CA MET A 379 -1.36 -29.40 -8.62
C MET A 379 -0.81 -29.42 -7.19
N ILE A 380 0.45 -29.80 -7.01
CA ILE A 380 1.13 -29.73 -5.70
C ILE A 380 1.31 -28.27 -5.32
N TYR A 381 1.75 -27.42 -6.26
CA TYR A 381 1.85 -25.99 -6.05
C TYR A 381 0.52 -25.35 -5.65
N LEU A 382 -0.56 -25.61 -6.39
CA LEU A 382 -1.88 -25.05 -6.07
C LEU A 382 -2.40 -25.55 -4.71
N ARG A 383 -2.13 -26.83 -4.37
CA ARG A 383 -2.45 -27.37 -3.04
C ARG A 383 -1.65 -26.67 -1.94
N ALA A 384 -0.37 -26.41 -2.16
CA ALA A 384 0.48 -25.69 -1.22
C ALA A 384 -0.06 -24.28 -0.98
N GLN A 385 -0.42 -23.54 -2.04
CA GLN A 385 -1.03 -22.21 -1.92
C GLN A 385 -2.39 -22.23 -1.23
N TRP A 386 -3.22 -23.24 -1.52
CA TRP A 386 -4.50 -23.44 -0.85
C TRP A 386 -4.33 -23.68 0.66
N ASN A 387 -3.38 -24.51 1.05
CA ASN A 387 -3.12 -24.80 2.45
C ASN A 387 -2.52 -23.58 3.18
N THR A 388 -1.65 -22.81 2.53
CA THR A 388 -1.17 -21.53 3.04
C THR A 388 -2.34 -20.55 3.27
N TRP A 389 -3.28 -20.45 2.31
CA TRP A 389 -4.51 -19.66 2.45
C TRP A 389 -5.40 -20.15 3.60
N ARG A 390 -5.61 -21.45 3.71
CA ARG A 390 -6.38 -22.03 4.82
C ARG A 390 -5.76 -21.75 6.19
N TYR A 391 -4.42 -21.76 6.27
CA TYR A 391 -3.70 -21.49 7.50
C TYR A 391 -3.96 -20.07 8.01
N LEU A 392 -4.10 -19.08 7.16
CA LEU A 392 -4.50 -17.71 7.55
C LEU A 392 -5.77 -17.69 8.40
N HIS A 393 -6.75 -18.54 8.08
CA HIS A 393 -8.03 -18.58 8.78
C HIS A 393 -7.97 -19.41 10.06
N ARG A 394 -7.07 -20.40 10.15
CA ARG A 394 -6.86 -21.19 11.36
C ARG A 394 -6.30 -20.38 12.53
N GLN A 395 -5.56 -19.33 12.27
CA GLN A 395 -5.03 -18.42 13.28
C GLN A 395 -6.15 -17.66 14.02
N TYR A 396 -7.34 -17.59 13.45
CA TYR A 396 -8.49 -16.87 13.97
C TYR A 396 -9.73 -17.79 14.04
N PRO A 397 -9.77 -18.74 14.97
CA PRO A 397 -10.88 -19.70 15.07
C PRO A 397 -12.18 -18.99 15.44
N LEU A 398 -13.31 -19.40 14.81
CA LEU A 398 -14.65 -18.86 15.10
C LEU A 398 -15.29 -19.48 16.35
N SER A 399 -14.50 -19.80 17.35
CA SER A 399 -14.96 -20.38 18.61
C SER A 399 -14.63 -19.48 19.81
N GLY A 400 -15.45 -19.55 20.83
CA GLY A 400 -15.25 -18.81 22.08
C GLY A 400 -15.73 -17.34 22.06
N ALA A 401 -15.47 -16.60 23.13
CA ALA A 401 -15.95 -15.24 23.34
C ALA A 401 -15.44 -14.21 22.32
N ARG A 402 -14.36 -14.52 21.60
CA ARG A 402 -13.76 -13.63 20.58
C ARG A 402 -14.18 -13.98 19.15
N ALA A 403 -15.11 -14.89 18.94
CA ALA A 403 -15.51 -15.35 17.59
C ALA A 403 -15.91 -14.19 16.67
N VAL A 404 -16.69 -13.22 17.16
CA VAL A 404 -17.12 -12.06 16.38
C VAL A 404 -15.92 -11.19 16.00
N PHE A 405 -14.95 -11.03 16.91
CA PHE A 405 -13.71 -10.29 16.62
C PHE A 405 -12.88 -11.03 15.56
N HIS A 406 -12.69 -12.35 15.73
CA HIS A 406 -11.95 -13.19 14.78
C HIS A 406 -12.58 -13.23 13.40
N LEU A 407 -13.92 -13.14 13.29
CA LEU A 407 -14.63 -13.08 12.02
C LEU A 407 -14.14 -11.91 11.14
N THR A 408 -13.72 -10.80 11.75
CA THR A 408 -13.20 -9.65 10.99
C THR A 408 -11.85 -9.92 10.31
N TYR A 409 -11.11 -10.95 10.73
CA TYR A 409 -9.85 -11.37 10.11
C TYR A 409 -10.04 -12.41 9.00
N TRP A 410 -11.27 -12.88 8.80
CA TRP A 410 -11.57 -13.86 7.76
C TRP A 410 -11.65 -13.21 6.38
N LEU A 411 -10.59 -13.41 5.61
CA LEU A 411 -10.40 -12.78 4.29
C LEU A 411 -11.33 -13.33 3.21
N CYS A 412 -11.89 -14.53 3.40
CA CYS A 412 -12.87 -15.10 2.46
C CYS A 412 -14.12 -14.21 2.32
N ILE A 413 -14.54 -13.51 3.39
CA ILE A 413 -15.71 -12.63 3.35
C ILE A 413 -15.48 -11.43 2.43
N PRO A 414 -14.47 -10.55 2.65
CA PRO A 414 -14.23 -9.42 1.77
C PRO A 414 -13.87 -9.85 0.33
N CYS A 415 -13.17 -10.96 0.12
CA CYS A 415 -12.92 -11.48 -1.22
C CYS A 415 -14.24 -11.88 -1.94
N ALA A 416 -15.15 -12.55 -1.24
CA ALA A 416 -16.48 -12.87 -1.78
C ALA A 416 -17.30 -11.59 -2.08
N LEU A 417 -17.18 -10.55 -1.24
CA LEU A 417 -17.81 -9.26 -1.49
C LEU A 417 -17.24 -8.55 -2.73
N VAL A 418 -15.92 -8.60 -2.96
CA VAL A 418 -15.30 -8.06 -4.18
C VAL A 418 -15.82 -8.79 -5.41
N LEU A 419 -15.88 -10.13 -5.37
CA LEU A 419 -16.40 -10.94 -6.47
C LEU A 419 -17.87 -10.63 -6.74
N ALA A 420 -18.72 -10.58 -5.69
CA ALA A 420 -20.12 -10.23 -5.82
C ALA A 420 -20.32 -8.82 -6.39
N ALA A 421 -19.51 -7.85 -5.95
CA ALA A 421 -19.54 -6.49 -6.49
C ALA A 421 -19.12 -6.44 -7.96
N CYS A 422 -18.13 -7.25 -8.37
CA CYS A 422 -17.69 -7.38 -9.76
C CYS A 422 -18.82 -7.93 -10.65
N VAL A 423 -19.42 -9.05 -10.27
CA VAL A 423 -20.55 -9.67 -10.98
C VAL A 423 -21.73 -8.72 -11.07
N TYR A 424 -22.12 -8.09 -9.95
CA TYR A 424 -23.18 -7.09 -9.92
C TYR A 424 -22.89 -5.91 -10.86
N ALA A 425 -21.65 -5.42 -10.86
CA ALA A 425 -21.26 -4.30 -11.71
C ALA A 425 -21.31 -4.66 -13.20
N LEU A 426 -20.89 -5.88 -13.56
CA LEU A 426 -20.98 -6.40 -14.91
C LEU A 426 -22.44 -6.49 -15.37
N LEU A 427 -23.29 -7.13 -14.59
CA LEU A 427 -24.73 -7.28 -14.89
C LEU A 427 -25.46 -5.93 -15.02
N ARG A 428 -25.06 -4.94 -14.21
CA ARG A 428 -25.64 -3.60 -14.22
C ARG A 428 -24.89 -2.61 -15.12
N ARG A 429 -23.92 -3.07 -15.91
CA ARG A 429 -23.07 -2.25 -16.80
C ARG A 429 -22.40 -1.06 -16.11
N ARG A 430 -22.00 -1.24 -14.85
CA ARG A 430 -21.30 -0.22 -14.06
C ARG A 430 -19.80 -0.37 -14.25
N TRP A 431 -19.33 0.02 -15.42
CA TRP A 431 -17.96 -0.26 -15.88
C TRP A 431 -16.86 0.21 -14.92
N LEU A 432 -17.00 1.35 -14.24
CA LEU A 432 -15.99 1.77 -13.27
C LEU A 432 -15.87 0.78 -12.11
N VAL A 433 -17.00 0.39 -11.51
CA VAL A 433 -16.99 -0.56 -10.39
C VAL A 433 -16.47 -1.92 -10.87
N PHE A 434 -16.85 -2.35 -12.07
CA PHE A 434 -16.35 -3.57 -12.68
C PHE A 434 -14.82 -3.57 -12.82
N TRP A 435 -14.23 -2.51 -13.36
CA TRP A 435 -12.77 -2.43 -13.51
C TRP A 435 -12.03 -2.30 -12.18
N ILE A 436 -12.58 -1.57 -11.20
CA ILE A 436 -12.00 -1.49 -9.86
C ILE A 436 -12.00 -2.88 -9.19
N THR A 437 -13.15 -3.55 -9.16
CA THR A 437 -13.28 -4.86 -8.50
C THR A 437 -12.59 -5.97 -9.27
N GLY A 438 -12.58 -5.90 -10.60
CA GLY A 438 -11.77 -6.79 -11.46
C GLY A 438 -10.27 -6.65 -11.19
N GLY A 439 -9.79 -5.41 -11.00
CA GLY A 439 -8.43 -5.15 -10.54
C GLY A 439 -8.14 -5.72 -9.14
N GLY A 440 -9.11 -5.66 -8.22
CA GLY A 440 -9.01 -6.33 -6.92
C GLY A 440 -8.90 -7.85 -7.06
N ILE A 441 -9.75 -8.47 -7.88
CA ILE A 441 -9.67 -9.91 -8.14
C ILE A 441 -8.30 -10.28 -8.73
N ALA A 442 -7.79 -9.48 -9.66
CA ALA A 442 -6.44 -9.69 -10.22
C ALA A 442 -5.35 -9.57 -9.15
N ASN A 443 -5.43 -8.56 -8.27
CA ASN A 443 -4.53 -8.40 -7.14
C ASN A 443 -4.61 -9.62 -6.20
N TRP A 444 -5.79 -10.02 -5.82
CA TRP A 444 -6.01 -11.18 -4.96
C TRP A 444 -5.42 -12.46 -5.56
N LEU A 445 -5.67 -12.71 -6.85
CA LEU A 445 -5.12 -13.89 -7.54
C LEU A 445 -3.58 -13.84 -7.61
N LEU A 446 -3.00 -12.69 -7.95
CA LEU A 446 -1.55 -12.53 -7.98
C LEU A 446 -0.94 -12.76 -6.59
N VAL A 447 -1.50 -12.15 -5.56
CA VAL A 447 -1.04 -12.34 -4.18
C VAL A 447 -1.22 -13.81 -3.75
N TYR A 448 -2.36 -14.42 -4.05
CA TYR A 448 -2.62 -15.82 -3.73
C TYR A 448 -1.61 -16.77 -4.38
N LEU A 449 -1.30 -16.53 -5.67
CA LEU A 449 -0.33 -17.36 -6.38
C LEU A 449 1.12 -17.12 -5.94
N LEU A 450 1.47 -15.90 -5.55
CA LEU A 450 2.86 -15.53 -5.22
C LEU A 450 3.15 -15.47 -3.73
N MET A 451 2.15 -15.62 -2.85
CA MET A 451 2.37 -15.47 -1.42
C MET A 451 3.35 -16.54 -0.89
N PRO A 452 4.45 -16.11 -0.27
CA PRO A 452 5.43 -17.04 0.31
C PRO A 452 5.01 -17.55 1.68
N ALA A 453 4.14 -16.81 2.37
CA ALA A 453 3.75 -17.06 3.76
C ALA A 453 2.32 -16.59 4.05
N ALA A 454 1.72 -17.13 5.10
CA ALA A 454 0.33 -16.90 5.50
C ALA A 454 0.15 -15.56 6.23
N TYR A 455 0.30 -14.44 5.53
CA TYR A 455 0.11 -13.11 6.09
C TYR A 455 -1.17 -12.42 5.61
N ALA A 456 -2.09 -12.16 6.52
CA ALA A 456 -3.32 -11.41 6.23
C ALA A 456 -3.08 -10.01 5.65
N LYS A 457 -1.96 -9.36 6.00
CA LYS A 457 -1.57 -8.03 5.50
C LYS A 457 -1.44 -7.94 3.98
N TYR A 458 -1.16 -9.05 3.30
CA TYR A 458 -1.04 -9.06 1.84
C TYR A 458 -2.38 -8.83 1.12
N PHE A 459 -3.48 -9.20 1.77
CA PHE A 459 -4.84 -9.08 1.24
C PHE A 459 -5.60 -7.85 1.76
N TYR A 460 -4.89 -6.93 2.40
CA TYR A 460 -5.51 -5.77 3.04
C TYR A 460 -6.22 -4.84 2.03
N VAL A 461 -5.72 -4.74 0.80
CA VAL A 461 -6.36 -4.00 -0.30
C VAL A 461 -7.76 -4.57 -0.59
N ASP A 462 -7.85 -5.89 -0.76
CA ASP A 462 -9.10 -6.59 -1.09
C ASP A 462 -10.07 -6.55 0.08
N TYR A 463 -9.54 -6.62 1.30
CA TYR A 463 -10.30 -6.43 2.53
C TYR A 463 -11.01 -5.08 2.56
N LEU A 464 -10.27 -4.01 2.37
CA LEU A 464 -10.83 -2.65 2.38
C LEU A 464 -11.81 -2.44 1.23
N MET A 465 -11.50 -2.95 0.03
CA MET A 465 -12.33 -2.82 -1.16
C MET A 465 -13.67 -3.53 -0.99
N GLY A 466 -13.67 -4.76 -0.47
CA GLY A 466 -14.89 -5.55 -0.28
C GLY A 466 -15.88 -4.84 0.64
N TYR A 467 -15.43 -4.41 1.80
CA TYR A 467 -16.29 -3.70 2.76
C TYR A 467 -16.65 -2.28 2.31
N PHE A 468 -15.77 -1.59 1.59
CA PHE A 468 -16.09 -0.29 0.99
C PHE A 468 -17.27 -0.39 0.02
N PHE A 469 -17.25 -1.34 -0.91
CA PHE A 469 -18.33 -1.49 -1.88
C PHE A 469 -19.63 -2.02 -1.25
N LEU A 470 -19.53 -2.90 -0.25
CA LEU A 470 -20.72 -3.31 0.54
C LEU A 470 -21.40 -2.10 1.17
N LEU A 471 -20.64 -1.27 1.90
CA LEU A 471 -21.18 -0.08 2.57
C LEU A 471 -21.66 0.96 1.56
N ALA A 472 -20.92 1.21 0.49
CA ALA A 472 -21.32 2.14 -0.55
C ALA A 472 -22.63 1.69 -1.26
N TRP A 473 -22.86 0.39 -1.36
CA TRP A 473 -24.09 -0.17 -1.92
C TRP A 473 -25.26 -0.07 -0.95
N VAL A 474 -25.07 -0.46 0.33
CA VAL A 474 -26.10 -0.40 1.38
C VAL A 474 -26.51 1.04 1.66
N LEU A 475 -25.56 1.97 1.64
CA LEU A 475 -25.77 3.40 1.90
C LEU A 475 -26.19 4.19 0.66
N LYS A 476 -26.46 3.49 -0.44
CA LYS A 476 -26.97 4.14 -1.64
C LYS A 476 -28.28 4.84 -1.33
N CYS A 477 -28.37 6.15 -1.66
CA CYS A 477 -29.62 6.88 -1.58
C CYS A 477 -30.69 6.12 -2.36
N ARG A 478 -31.74 5.65 -1.70
CA ARG A 478 -33.02 5.40 -2.39
C ARG A 478 -33.45 6.77 -2.91
N LYS A 479 -33.47 6.96 -4.22
CA LYS A 479 -34.14 8.07 -4.81
C LYS A 479 -35.58 7.97 -4.29
N SER A 480 -35.94 8.89 -3.38
CA SER A 480 -37.33 9.19 -3.03
C SER A 480 -38.09 9.66 -4.28
#